data_c514b2252836409fa3255c49eb7ece4e
#
_entry.id   c514b2252836409fa3255c49eb7ece4e
#
_cell.length_a   1.000
_cell.length_b   1.000
_cell.length_c   1.000
_cell.angle_alpha   90.00
_cell.angle_beta   90.00
_cell.angle_gamma   90.00
#
_symmetry.space_group_name_H-M   'P 1'
#
loop_
_entity.id
_entity.type
_entity.pdbx_description
1 polymer ?
#
loop_
_entity_poly.entity_id
_entity_poly.type
_entity_poly.pdbx_seq_one_letter_code
_entity_poly.pdbx_strand_id
1 'polypeptide(L)'
;MSNSKENKWRISVVTPTLRRPEEVDGLLKNLSAQQQLPIEVIVVDGAPEHENATELVVNRLRDSLPFAVYFIRHNGGTAIQRNVGIENAKGGLIALLDDDVRLEPDFLKKMVAVFSSDADSHVGGVVGYRTNRHFAAADSQRWRWYKRLRLLSVYEPGRYDFECGYPINNNMQPPFAGTREVDFMTTACAVWRREVFDSGLRFDPFFSNYGVLEDAHLSLRAGKRWKLLQCGDAHCIEMHSPNGREDRRKIGYKSVINYYYVFSDLAGPLSAGQQFRFWRFQAFELLRITMSAVRRRRLDDVRDVTGRLRAIGGLIRRTRRNERTLVINAKS
;
A
#
# COMPACT_ATOMS: atom_id res chain seq x y z
N MET A 1 2.88 20.02 29.69
CA MET A 1 3.88 20.04 28.58
C MET A 1 4.89 18.87 28.58
N SER A 2 5.01 18.08 29.64
CA SER A 2 5.90 16.88 29.73
C SER A 2 5.41 15.70 28.88
N ASN A 3 4.09 15.46 28.79
CA ASN A 3 3.51 14.27 28.13
C ASN A 3 3.66 14.23 26.59
N SER A 4 3.88 15.36 25.92
CA SER A 4 3.98 15.38 24.46
C SER A 4 5.35 14.89 23.92
N LYS A 5 6.42 15.10 24.67
CA LYS A 5 7.77 14.66 24.27
C LYS A 5 7.97 13.15 24.43
N GLU A 6 7.39 12.54 25.47
CA GLU A 6 7.48 11.09 25.68
C GLU A 6 6.70 10.28 24.65
N ASN A 7 5.63 10.83 24.09
CA ASN A 7 4.78 10.13 23.12
C ASN A 7 5.33 10.16 21.68
N LYS A 8 6.30 11.04 21.38
CA LYS A 8 6.78 11.30 20.01
C LYS A 8 7.29 10.05 19.29
N TRP A 9 7.92 9.13 19.99
CA TRP A 9 8.53 7.92 19.43
C TRP A 9 7.79 6.63 19.78
N ARG A 10 6.63 6.73 20.45
CA ARG A 10 5.80 5.58 20.78
C ARG A 10 5.00 5.16 19.56
N ILE A 11 4.95 3.87 19.31
CA ILE A 11 4.37 3.29 18.10
C ILE A 11 2.99 2.71 18.41
N SER A 12 1.96 3.11 17.66
CA SER A 12 0.72 2.36 17.50
C SER A 12 0.80 1.54 16.22
N VAL A 13 0.51 0.25 16.29
CA VAL A 13 0.39 -0.61 15.11
C VAL A 13 -1.07 -0.67 14.69
N VAL A 14 -1.32 -0.49 13.40
CA VAL A 14 -2.65 -0.65 12.78
C VAL A 14 -2.55 -1.76 11.73
N THR A 15 -3.37 -2.79 11.87
CA THR A 15 -3.41 -3.91 10.91
C THR A 15 -4.84 -4.17 10.44
N PRO A 16 -5.11 -4.00 9.13
CA PRO A 16 -6.35 -4.43 8.52
C PRO A 16 -6.30 -5.95 8.32
N THR A 17 -7.41 -6.63 8.51
CA THR A 17 -7.51 -8.07 8.26
C THR A 17 -8.89 -8.46 7.73
N LEU A 18 -8.99 -9.64 7.14
CA LEU A 18 -10.25 -10.21 6.69
C LEU A 18 -10.18 -11.73 6.73
N ARG A 19 -10.83 -12.37 7.72
CA ARG A 19 -10.90 -13.85 7.85
C ARG A 19 -9.53 -14.54 7.91
N ARG A 20 -8.56 -13.96 8.66
CA ARG A 20 -7.18 -14.44 8.74
C ARG A 20 -6.68 -14.55 10.19
N PRO A 21 -7.34 -15.39 11.02
CA PRO A 21 -6.97 -15.52 12.42
C PRO A 21 -5.53 -16.00 12.64
N GLU A 22 -5.00 -16.89 11.76
CA GLU A 22 -3.65 -17.43 11.87
C GLU A 22 -2.58 -16.35 11.57
N GLU A 23 -2.83 -15.49 10.60
CA GLU A 23 -1.94 -14.38 10.27
C GLU A 23 -1.90 -13.36 11.40
N VAL A 24 -3.06 -13.02 11.97
CA VAL A 24 -3.14 -12.11 13.13
C VAL A 24 -2.45 -12.70 14.35
N ASP A 25 -2.65 -13.99 14.67
CA ASP A 25 -1.92 -14.69 15.73
C ASP A 25 -0.40 -14.58 15.54
N GLY A 26 0.06 -14.89 14.34
CA GLY A 26 1.47 -14.83 14.01
C GLY A 26 2.04 -13.42 14.04
N LEU A 27 1.30 -12.39 13.60
CA LEU A 27 1.73 -10.99 13.69
C LEU A 27 1.84 -10.52 15.14
N LEU A 28 0.84 -10.80 15.99
CA LEU A 28 0.84 -10.41 17.40
C LEU A 28 2.02 -11.03 18.16
N LYS A 29 2.30 -12.31 17.94
CA LYS A 29 3.50 -13.00 18.49
C LYS A 29 4.80 -12.42 17.95
N ASN A 30 4.88 -12.08 16.68
CA ASN A 30 6.06 -11.46 16.08
C ASN A 30 6.32 -10.06 16.66
N LEU A 31 5.25 -9.27 16.91
CA LEU A 31 5.37 -7.96 17.53
C LEU A 31 5.81 -8.04 19.00
N SER A 32 5.43 -9.09 19.74
CA SER A 32 5.89 -9.27 21.12
C SER A 32 7.38 -9.62 21.25
N ALA A 33 8.01 -10.06 20.16
CA ALA A 33 9.44 -10.35 20.07
C ALA A 33 10.27 -9.17 19.55
N GLN A 34 9.68 -8.00 19.31
CA GLN A 34 10.41 -6.83 18.85
C GLN A 34 11.27 -6.21 19.97
N GLN A 35 12.48 -5.76 19.64
CA GLN A 35 13.36 -5.03 20.58
C GLN A 35 12.74 -3.68 21.00
N GLN A 36 11.96 -3.06 20.13
CA GLN A 36 11.16 -1.87 20.39
C GLN A 36 9.68 -2.29 20.34
N LEU A 37 9.04 -2.40 21.51
CA LEU A 37 7.64 -2.78 21.57
C LEU A 37 6.72 -1.64 21.12
N PRO A 38 5.62 -1.93 20.41
CA PRO A 38 4.54 -0.96 20.25
C PRO A 38 3.84 -0.72 21.58
N ILE A 39 3.16 0.42 21.73
CA ILE A 39 2.30 0.67 22.90
C ILE A 39 0.95 -0.02 22.78
N GLU A 40 0.51 -0.18 21.54
CA GLU A 40 -0.77 -0.80 21.22
C GLU A 40 -0.77 -1.39 19.81
N VAL A 41 -1.61 -2.38 19.61
CA VAL A 41 -1.95 -2.95 18.29
C VAL A 41 -3.46 -2.85 18.09
N ILE A 42 -3.86 -2.25 16.99
CA ILE A 42 -5.26 -2.08 16.61
C ILE A 42 -5.52 -2.99 15.42
N VAL A 43 -6.25 -4.08 15.66
CA VAL A 43 -6.67 -5.04 14.64
C VAL A 43 -8.04 -4.60 14.14
N VAL A 44 -8.13 -4.26 12.84
CA VAL A 44 -9.40 -3.88 12.22
C VAL A 44 -9.84 -4.98 11.26
N ASP A 45 -10.88 -5.75 11.65
CA ASP A 45 -11.37 -6.89 10.89
C ASP A 45 -12.60 -6.54 10.05
N GLY A 46 -12.54 -6.84 8.75
CA GLY A 46 -13.62 -6.64 7.80
C GLY A 46 -14.64 -7.76 7.74
N ALA A 47 -14.48 -8.82 8.54
CA ALA A 47 -15.41 -9.95 8.58
C ALA A 47 -16.77 -9.55 9.18
N PRO A 48 -17.88 -10.18 8.75
CA PRO A 48 -19.19 -9.94 9.37
C PRO A 48 -19.24 -10.49 10.82
N GLU A 49 -20.18 -10.01 11.61
CA GLU A 49 -20.28 -10.32 13.06
C GLU A 49 -20.33 -11.82 13.40
N HIS A 50 -20.99 -12.61 12.58
CA HIS A 50 -21.10 -14.05 12.78
C HIS A 50 -19.79 -14.82 12.51
N GLU A 51 -18.78 -14.18 11.93
CA GLU A 51 -17.46 -14.74 11.68
C GLU A 51 -16.46 -14.15 12.69
N ASN A 52 -16.34 -14.75 13.87
CA ASN A 52 -15.59 -14.21 15.00
C ASN A 52 -14.21 -14.85 15.24
N ALA A 53 -13.72 -15.67 14.31
CA ALA A 53 -12.46 -16.42 14.49
C ALA A 53 -11.25 -15.51 14.82
N THR A 54 -11.12 -14.38 14.13
CA THR A 54 -10.04 -13.40 14.40
C THR A 54 -10.21 -12.76 15.78
N GLU A 55 -11.43 -12.40 16.17
CA GLU A 55 -11.73 -11.82 17.48
C GLU A 55 -11.38 -12.77 18.61
N LEU A 56 -11.72 -14.06 18.47
CA LEU A 56 -11.36 -15.10 19.44
C LEU A 56 -9.84 -15.23 19.61
N VAL A 57 -9.07 -15.14 18.53
CA VAL A 57 -7.60 -15.13 18.59
C VAL A 57 -7.09 -13.92 19.36
N VAL A 58 -7.58 -12.72 19.04
CA VAL A 58 -7.20 -11.49 19.75
C VAL A 58 -7.52 -11.58 21.24
N ASN A 59 -8.73 -12.01 21.60
CA ASN A 59 -9.15 -12.14 23.00
C ASN A 59 -8.31 -13.18 23.78
N ARG A 60 -7.94 -14.29 23.15
CA ARG A 60 -7.07 -15.30 23.75
C ARG A 60 -5.66 -14.79 24.07
N LEU A 61 -5.11 -13.93 23.19
CA LEU A 61 -3.72 -13.46 23.32
C LEU A 61 -3.59 -12.18 24.16
N ARG A 62 -4.64 -11.37 24.24
CA ARG A 62 -4.64 -10.00 24.79
C ARG A 62 -3.88 -9.86 26.09
N ASP A 63 -4.18 -10.74 27.07
CA ASP A 63 -3.64 -10.63 28.43
C ASP A 63 -2.19 -11.15 28.55
N SER A 64 -1.69 -11.87 27.55
CA SER A 64 -0.35 -12.42 27.53
C SER A 64 0.67 -11.55 26.76
N LEU A 65 0.21 -10.50 26.09
CA LEU A 65 1.06 -9.64 25.26
C LEU A 65 1.61 -8.44 26.06
N PRO A 66 2.84 -7.96 25.78
CA PRO A 66 3.47 -6.85 26.50
C PRO A 66 2.97 -5.46 26.05
N PHE A 67 1.89 -5.39 25.29
CA PHE A 67 1.24 -4.17 24.79
C PHE A 67 -0.28 -4.34 24.74
N ALA A 68 -1.01 -3.23 24.70
CA ALA A 68 -2.46 -3.26 24.57
C ALA A 68 -2.89 -3.76 23.18
N VAL A 69 -3.94 -4.57 23.10
CA VAL A 69 -4.53 -5.00 21.82
C VAL A 69 -6.01 -4.62 21.78
N TYR A 70 -6.37 -3.89 20.73
CA TYR A 70 -7.74 -3.48 20.43
C TYR A 70 -8.24 -4.20 19.19
N PHE A 71 -9.45 -4.72 19.26
CA PHE A 71 -10.14 -5.31 18.12
C PHE A 71 -11.30 -4.42 17.72
N ILE A 72 -11.35 -4.06 16.44
CA ILE A 72 -12.41 -3.23 15.85
C ILE A 72 -12.97 -3.96 14.65
N ARG A 73 -14.28 -4.12 14.60
CA ARG A 73 -14.96 -4.70 13.45
C ARG A 73 -15.42 -3.58 12.53
N HIS A 74 -14.88 -3.56 11.30
CA HIS A 74 -15.26 -2.56 10.31
C HIS A 74 -15.00 -3.07 8.89
N ASN A 75 -16.03 -3.18 8.09
CA ASN A 75 -15.91 -3.55 6.68
C ASN A 75 -15.54 -2.33 5.80
N GLY A 76 -15.41 -2.53 4.50
CA GLY A 76 -15.09 -1.46 3.53
C GLY A 76 -13.72 -1.61 2.88
N GLY A 77 -12.96 -2.62 3.26
CA GLY A 77 -11.64 -2.95 2.70
C GLY A 77 -10.48 -2.24 3.38
N THR A 78 -9.27 -2.59 2.97
CA THR A 78 -8.02 -2.23 3.65
C THR A 78 -7.81 -0.73 3.84
N ALA A 79 -8.19 0.09 2.87
CA ALA A 79 -8.07 1.56 2.95
C ALA A 79 -8.95 2.13 4.07
N ILE A 80 -10.21 1.71 4.13
CA ILE A 80 -11.17 2.16 5.16
C ILE A 80 -10.79 1.62 6.54
N GLN A 81 -10.42 0.34 6.62
CA GLN A 81 -9.95 -0.28 7.86
C GLN A 81 -8.72 0.44 8.44
N ARG A 82 -7.75 0.82 7.59
CA ARG A 82 -6.59 1.61 8.00
C ARG A 82 -6.99 2.99 8.53
N ASN A 83 -7.95 3.68 7.91
CA ASN A 83 -8.46 4.95 8.41
C ASN A 83 -9.06 4.79 9.82
N VAL A 84 -9.89 3.77 10.03
CA VAL A 84 -10.46 3.47 11.35
C VAL A 84 -9.36 3.20 12.39
N GLY A 85 -8.35 2.42 12.03
CA GLY A 85 -7.21 2.16 12.92
C GLY A 85 -6.39 3.42 13.23
N ILE A 86 -6.13 4.28 12.25
CA ILE A 86 -5.42 5.55 12.39
C ILE A 86 -6.16 6.48 13.36
N GLU A 87 -7.49 6.56 13.26
CA GLU A 87 -8.32 7.40 14.14
C GLU A 87 -8.27 6.96 15.61
N ASN A 88 -8.10 5.67 15.85
CA ASN A 88 -8.03 5.11 17.20
C ASN A 88 -6.60 5.00 17.77
N ALA A 89 -5.58 5.21 16.93
CA ALA A 89 -4.18 5.13 17.34
C ALA A 89 -3.78 6.29 18.27
N LYS A 90 -2.89 6.04 19.27
CA LYS A 90 -2.46 7.01 20.29
C LYS A 90 -0.97 7.37 20.21
N GLY A 91 -0.14 6.54 19.56
CA GLY A 91 1.31 6.75 19.43
C GLY A 91 1.66 7.96 18.55
N GLY A 92 2.81 8.55 18.77
CA GLY A 92 3.37 9.60 17.90
C GLY A 92 3.85 9.07 16.54
N LEU A 93 4.05 7.76 16.45
CA LEU A 93 4.30 7.03 15.22
C LEU A 93 3.18 6.01 15.00
N ILE A 94 2.75 5.85 13.75
CA ILE A 94 1.71 4.91 13.35
C ILE A 94 2.30 3.93 12.35
N ALA A 95 2.47 2.68 12.77
CA ALA A 95 2.92 1.60 11.91
C ALA A 95 1.71 0.95 11.21
N LEU A 96 1.63 1.07 9.91
CA LEU A 96 0.67 0.34 9.08
C LEU A 96 1.34 -0.96 8.65
N LEU A 97 0.81 -2.08 9.12
CA LEU A 97 1.34 -3.42 8.84
C LEU A 97 0.23 -4.30 8.29
N ASP A 98 0.54 -5.08 7.26
CA ASP A 98 -0.38 -6.14 6.83
C ASP A 98 -0.30 -7.34 7.80
N ASP A 99 -1.38 -8.10 7.91
CA ASP A 99 -1.48 -9.23 8.85
C ASP A 99 -0.52 -10.38 8.55
N ASP A 100 -0.07 -10.50 7.29
CA ASP A 100 0.82 -11.55 6.80
C ASP A 100 2.30 -11.13 6.70
N VAL A 101 2.72 -10.03 7.34
CA VAL A 101 4.13 -9.68 7.46
C VAL A 101 4.75 -10.22 8.74
N ARG A 102 6.05 -10.50 8.67
CA ARG A 102 6.89 -10.86 9.85
C ARG A 102 8.12 -9.99 9.83
N LEU A 103 8.28 -9.22 10.88
CA LEU A 103 9.33 -8.24 11.07
C LEU A 103 10.56 -8.92 11.69
N GLU A 104 11.78 -8.53 11.29
CA GLU A 104 12.98 -8.86 12.05
C GLU A 104 12.93 -8.23 13.46
N PRO A 105 13.59 -8.80 14.48
CA PRO A 105 13.46 -8.36 15.87
C PRO A 105 13.78 -6.89 16.12
N ASP A 106 14.62 -6.28 15.31
CA ASP A 106 15.06 -4.88 15.43
C ASP A 106 14.35 -3.92 14.43
N PHE A 107 13.34 -4.41 13.69
CA PHE A 107 12.66 -3.63 12.67
C PHE A 107 12.09 -2.31 13.21
N LEU A 108 11.22 -2.37 14.23
CA LEU A 108 10.59 -1.17 14.78
C LEU A 108 11.63 -0.23 15.39
N LYS A 109 12.68 -0.74 16.01
CA LYS A 109 13.80 0.05 16.54
C LYS A 109 14.53 0.82 15.43
N LYS A 110 14.83 0.17 14.31
CA LYS A 110 15.46 0.79 13.14
C LYS A 110 14.55 1.86 12.52
N MET A 111 13.24 1.61 12.44
CA MET A 111 12.29 2.59 11.95
C MET A 111 12.24 3.84 12.84
N VAL A 112 12.18 3.66 14.16
CA VAL A 112 12.22 4.78 15.13
C VAL A 112 13.53 5.57 15.00
N ALA A 113 14.67 4.89 14.81
CA ALA A 113 15.96 5.54 14.64
C ALA A 113 15.98 6.51 13.46
N VAL A 114 15.36 6.17 12.33
CA VAL A 114 15.23 7.09 11.17
C VAL A 114 14.48 8.36 11.55
N PHE A 115 13.34 8.25 12.25
CA PHE A 115 12.57 9.43 12.68
C PHE A 115 13.28 10.24 13.76
N SER A 116 14.02 9.59 14.66
CA SER A 116 14.73 10.28 15.74
C SER A 116 15.98 11.03 15.25
N SER A 117 16.57 10.60 14.13
CA SER A 117 17.68 11.31 13.48
C SER A 117 17.24 12.49 12.61
N ASP A 118 15.92 12.62 12.34
CA ASP A 118 15.33 13.71 11.57
C ASP A 118 15.05 14.92 12.47
N ALA A 119 16.07 15.74 12.70
CA ALA A 119 16.01 16.89 13.61
C ALA A 119 14.91 17.90 13.22
N ASP A 120 14.74 18.14 11.92
CA ASP A 120 13.81 19.14 11.38
C ASP A 120 12.38 18.59 11.21
N SER A 121 12.17 17.32 11.56
CA SER A 121 10.87 16.64 11.44
C SER A 121 10.25 16.70 10.03
N HIS A 122 11.08 16.61 8.98
CA HIS A 122 10.64 16.61 7.58
C HIS A 122 10.21 15.22 7.08
N VAL A 123 10.65 14.14 7.73
CA VAL A 123 10.29 12.77 7.36
C VAL A 123 8.89 12.47 7.85
N GLY A 124 7.94 12.32 6.92
CA GLY A 124 6.55 11.95 7.22
C GLY A 124 6.32 10.45 7.28
N GLY A 125 7.12 9.66 6.55
CA GLY A 125 6.95 8.22 6.50
C GLY A 125 8.22 7.47 6.13
N VAL A 126 8.33 6.24 6.63
CA VAL A 126 9.44 5.32 6.35
C VAL A 126 8.86 3.93 6.04
N VAL A 127 9.25 3.33 4.92
CA VAL A 127 8.90 1.94 4.58
C VAL A 127 10.11 1.04 4.77
N GLY A 128 9.90 -0.16 5.32
CA GLY A 128 10.93 -1.17 5.46
C GLY A 128 11.28 -1.88 4.15
N TYR A 129 12.25 -2.78 4.22
CA TYR A 129 12.71 -3.58 3.10
C TYR A 129 12.19 -5.02 3.21
N ARG A 130 11.40 -5.46 2.22
CA ARG A 130 10.86 -6.84 2.16
C ARG A 130 11.85 -7.77 1.47
N THR A 131 12.58 -8.57 2.26
CA THR A 131 13.69 -9.39 1.77
C THR A 131 13.27 -10.49 0.82
N ASN A 132 12.09 -11.07 1.00
CA ASN A 132 11.56 -12.16 0.15
C ASN A 132 10.77 -11.66 -1.07
N ARG A 133 10.72 -10.34 -1.31
CA ARG A 133 9.96 -9.75 -2.43
C ARG A 133 10.84 -9.10 -3.48
N HIS A 134 12.15 -9.08 -3.27
CA HIS A 134 13.07 -8.53 -4.25
C HIS A 134 12.99 -9.30 -5.57
N PHE A 135 12.92 -8.57 -6.66
CA PHE A 135 13.06 -9.10 -8.02
C PHE A 135 13.92 -8.17 -8.86
N ALA A 136 14.90 -8.73 -9.54
CA ALA A 136 15.76 -7.95 -10.42
C ALA A 136 14.99 -7.49 -11.67
N ALA A 137 14.85 -6.18 -11.83
CA ALA A 137 14.20 -5.61 -13.00
C ALA A 137 14.95 -5.94 -14.30
N ALA A 138 16.29 -5.97 -14.22
CA ALA A 138 17.15 -6.25 -15.38
C ALA A 138 16.85 -7.59 -16.04
N ASP A 139 16.47 -8.61 -15.26
CA ASP A 139 16.20 -9.95 -15.74
C ASP A 139 14.78 -10.12 -16.30
N SER A 140 13.91 -9.16 -16.06
CA SER A 140 12.53 -9.19 -16.55
C SER A 140 12.43 -8.75 -18.00
N GLN A 141 11.95 -9.63 -18.88
CA GLN A 141 11.61 -9.30 -20.28
C GLN A 141 10.71 -8.06 -20.38
N ARG A 142 9.79 -7.90 -19.42
CA ARG A 142 8.87 -6.75 -19.31
C ARG A 142 9.63 -5.44 -19.22
N TRP A 143 10.64 -5.34 -18.34
CA TRP A 143 11.42 -4.13 -18.13
C TRP A 143 12.33 -3.78 -19.33
N ARG A 144 12.88 -4.82 -20.02
CA ARG A 144 13.61 -4.62 -21.26
C ARG A 144 12.73 -3.97 -22.33
N TRP A 145 11.49 -4.42 -22.46
CA TRP A 145 10.52 -3.81 -23.39
C TRP A 145 10.13 -2.39 -22.97
N TYR A 146 9.91 -2.13 -21.67
CA TYR A 146 9.61 -0.78 -21.19
C TYR A 146 10.71 0.21 -21.58
N LYS A 147 11.97 -0.16 -21.37
CA LYS A 147 13.12 0.66 -21.75
C LYS A 147 13.23 0.83 -23.27
N ARG A 148 13.17 -0.28 -24.03
CA ARG A 148 13.28 -0.27 -25.49
C ARG A 148 12.22 0.59 -26.16
N LEU A 149 10.98 0.52 -25.69
CA LEU A 149 9.85 1.28 -26.23
C LEU A 149 9.66 2.64 -25.55
N ARG A 150 10.54 3.01 -24.62
CA ARG A 150 10.45 4.27 -23.87
C ARG A 150 9.05 4.49 -23.28
N LEU A 151 8.48 3.45 -22.66
CA LEU A 151 7.11 3.50 -22.12
C LEU A 151 7.03 4.33 -20.85
N LEU A 152 8.12 4.40 -20.09
CA LEU A 152 8.25 5.16 -18.85
C LEU A 152 9.32 6.25 -19.03
N SER A 153 9.18 7.34 -18.30
CA SER A 153 10.17 8.42 -18.19
C SER A 153 11.13 8.22 -17.01
N VAL A 154 10.70 7.43 -16.00
CA VAL A 154 11.47 7.10 -14.79
C VAL A 154 11.53 5.58 -14.64
N TYR A 155 12.68 5.06 -14.18
CA TYR A 155 12.92 3.63 -13.99
C TYR A 155 13.48 3.30 -12.61
N GLU A 156 13.71 4.30 -11.77
CA GLU A 156 14.24 4.13 -10.43
C GLU A 156 13.16 3.53 -9.51
N PRO A 157 13.46 2.44 -8.76
CA PRO A 157 12.52 1.85 -7.82
C PRO A 157 12.07 2.86 -6.77
N GLY A 158 10.78 2.87 -6.45
CA GLY A 158 10.20 3.80 -5.47
C GLY A 158 9.80 5.16 -6.03
N ARG A 159 10.10 5.45 -7.29
CA ARG A 159 9.64 6.68 -7.95
C ARG A 159 8.29 6.48 -8.63
N TYR A 160 7.56 7.56 -8.76
CA TYR A 160 6.31 7.62 -9.52
C TYR A 160 6.52 8.36 -10.84
N ASP A 161 6.13 7.76 -11.93
CA ASP A 161 6.21 8.38 -13.25
C ASP A 161 5.02 9.31 -13.47
N PHE A 162 5.21 10.61 -13.20
CA PHE A 162 4.19 11.66 -13.39
C PHE A 162 3.88 11.97 -14.86
N GLU A 163 4.59 11.36 -15.81
CA GLU A 163 4.33 11.52 -17.24
C GLU A 163 3.36 10.47 -17.79
N CYS A 164 3.28 9.31 -17.15
CA CYS A 164 2.37 8.23 -17.57
C CYS A 164 1.52 7.63 -16.44
N GLY A 165 1.64 8.13 -15.20
CA GLY A 165 0.84 7.67 -14.08
C GLY A 165 1.21 6.27 -13.57
N TYR A 166 2.51 5.94 -13.49
CA TYR A 166 2.93 4.59 -13.13
C TYR A 166 3.92 4.56 -11.95
N PRO A 167 3.66 3.79 -10.89
CA PRO A 167 4.59 3.62 -9.78
C PRO A 167 5.65 2.55 -10.11
N ILE A 168 6.92 2.88 -9.87
CA ILE A 168 8.02 1.94 -10.02
C ILE A 168 8.22 1.19 -8.70
N ASN A 169 7.92 -0.09 -8.68
CA ASN A 169 7.85 -0.88 -7.46
C ASN A 169 9.14 -0.85 -6.64
N ASN A 170 9.02 -0.54 -5.34
CA ASN A 170 10.12 -0.52 -4.36
C ASN A 170 10.85 -1.87 -4.24
N ASN A 171 10.16 -2.99 -4.50
CA ASN A 171 10.77 -4.33 -4.45
C ASN A 171 11.81 -4.58 -5.55
N MET A 172 11.91 -3.69 -6.53
CA MET A 172 12.95 -3.75 -7.57
C MET A 172 14.29 -3.18 -7.09
N GLN A 173 14.31 -2.50 -5.93
CA GLN A 173 15.54 -2.02 -5.32
C GLN A 173 16.34 -3.21 -4.79
N PRO A 174 17.61 -3.38 -5.22
CA PRO A 174 18.51 -4.34 -4.58
C PRO A 174 18.69 -4.04 -3.10
N PRO A 175 19.11 -5.02 -2.27
CA PRO A 175 19.49 -4.75 -0.89
C PRO A 175 20.50 -3.60 -0.78
N PHE A 176 20.28 -2.71 0.19
CA PHE A 176 21.13 -1.54 0.43
C PHE A 176 21.12 -1.21 1.94
N ALA A 177 22.13 -0.48 2.39
CA ALA A 177 22.21 0.02 3.76
C ALA A 177 21.72 1.46 3.86
N GLY A 178 21.23 1.84 5.04
CA GLY A 178 20.76 3.20 5.33
C GLY A 178 19.38 3.49 4.73
N THR A 179 19.16 4.75 4.36
CA THR A 179 17.87 5.23 3.85
C THR A 179 18.01 5.85 2.46
N ARG A 180 16.97 5.77 1.67
CA ARG A 180 16.83 6.47 0.39
C ARG A 180 15.45 7.10 0.27
N GLU A 181 15.37 8.20 -0.45
CA GLU A 181 14.11 8.88 -0.73
C GLU A 181 13.27 8.12 -1.76
N VAL A 182 11.96 8.07 -1.54
CA VAL A 182 10.98 7.45 -2.43
C VAL A 182 9.76 8.37 -2.59
N ASP A 183 9.05 8.27 -3.71
CA ASP A 183 7.83 9.04 -3.93
C ASP A 183 6.62 8.37 -3.29
N PHE A 184 6.66 7.04 -3.11
CA PHE A 184 5.58 6.30 -2.48
C PHE A 184 6.09 5.10 -1.67
N MET A 185 5.28 4.70 -0.69
CA MET A 185 5.52 3.57 0.20
C MET A 185 4.39 2.56 0.08
N THR A 186 4.72 1.27 0.26
CA THR A 186 3.69 0.25 0.44
C THR A 186 3.29 0.21 1.90
N THR A 187 2.01 0.00 2.19
CA THR A 187 1.48 -0.05 3.56
C THR A 187 1.72 -1.39 4.27
N ALA A 188 2.32 -2.36 3.59
CA ALA A 188 2.60 -3.67 4.20
C ALA A 188 3.58 -3.59 5.38
N CYS A 189 4.50 -2.62 5.39
CA CYS A 189 5.53 -2.45 6.42
C CYS A 189 5.99 -0.98 6.52
N ALA A 190 5.05 -0.05 6.63
CA ALA A 190 5.32 1.39 6.67
C ALA A 190 5.04 1.99 8.05
N VAL A 191 5.92 2.86 8.51
CA VAL A 191 5.71 3.67 9.72
C VAL A 191 5.55 5.12 9.30
N TRP A 192 4.56 5.78 9.85
CA TRP A 192 4.22 7.16 9.56
C TRP A 192 4.30 8.02 10.80
N ARG A 193 4.71 9.26 10.63
CA ARG A 193 4.59 10.28 11.66
C ARG A 193 3.10 10.63 11.83
N ARG A 194 2.62 10.71 13.08
CA ARG A 194 1.21 11.04 13.40
C ARG A 194 0.76 12.35 12.75
N GLU A 195 1.62 13.36 12.76
CA GLU A 195 1.34 14.69 12.24
C GLU A 195 0.92 14.68 10.75
N VAL A 196 1.32 13.64 10.00
CA VAL A 196 0.84 13.43 8.63
C VAL A 196 -0.68 13.23 8.61
N PHE A 197 -1.21 12.46 9.55
CA PHE A 197 -2.64 12.18 9.66
C PHE A 197 -3.39 13.29 10.40
N ASP A 198 -2.77 13.96 11.35
CA ASP A 198 -3.34 15.11 12.05
C ASP A 198 -3.59 16.30 11.10
N SER A 199 -2.85 16.36 9.98
CA SER A 199 -3.12 17.31 8.88
C SER A 199 -4.41 17.01 8.09
N GLY A 200 -5.17 15.99 8.46
CA GLY A 200 -6.40 15.57 7.78
C GLY A 200 -6.18 14.56 6.65
N LEU A 201 -4.93 14.13 6.39
CA LEU A 201 -4.67 13.14 5.35
C LEU A 201 -5.24 11.77 5.75
N ARG A 202 -5.96 11.13 4.83
CA ARG A 202 -6.57 9.80 4.98
C ARG A 202 -6.47 9.04 3.67
N PHE A 203 -6.59 7.70 3.76
CA PHE A 203 -6.85 6.88 2.57
C PHE A 203 -8.18 7.31 1.95
N ASP A 204 -8.20 7.44 0.64
CA ASP A 204 -9.38 7.87 -0.09
C ASP A 204 -10.43 6.76 -0.12
N PRO A 205 -11.71 7.04 0.21
CA PRO A 205 -12.80 6.07 0.12
C PRO A 205 -13.05 5.49 -1.28
N PHE A 206 -12.51 6.11 -2.32
CA PHE A 206 -12.49 5.55 -3.67
C PHE A 206 -11.89 4.14 -3.71
N PHE A 207 -10.90 3.86 -2.87
CA PHE A 207 -10.25 2.54 -2.76
C PHE A 207 -10.98 1.58 -1.82
N SER A 208 -12.31 1.63 -1.80
CA SER A 208 -13.13 0.68 -1.04
C SER A 208 -12.90 -0.76 -1.49
N ASN A 209 -13.13 -1.73 -0.59
CA ASN A 209 -12.89 -3.15 -0.79
C ASN A 209 -11.39 -3.48 -0.91
N TYR A 210 -10.98 -4.27 -1.90
CA TYR A 210 -9.57 -4.61 -2.11
C TYR A 210 -8.83 -3.43 -2.76
N GLY A 211 -7.88 -2.85 -2.03
CA GLY A 211 -7.10 -1.72 -2.52
C GLY A 211 -6.12 -2.10 -3.63
N VAL A 212 -5.97 -1.21 -4.60
CA VAL A 212 -4.91 -1.20 -5.62
C VAL A 212 -4.48 0.24 -5.78
N LEU A 213 -3.24 0.59 -5.43
CA LEU A 213 -2.66 1.94 -5.42
C LEU A 213 -3.17 2.90 -4.32
N GLU A 214 -3.93 2.44 -3.34
CA GLU A 214 -4.35 3.28 -2.21
C GLU A 214 -3.14 3.79 -1.40
N ASP A 215 -2.11 2.95 -1.29
CA ASP A 215 -0.85 3.24 -0.64
C ASP A 215 -0.03 4.29 -1.41
N ALA A 216 0.08 4.13 -2.71
CA ALA A 216 0.75 5.11 -3.57
C ALA A 216 0.00 6.45 -3.57
N HIS A 217 -1.34 6.44 -3.64
CA HIS A 217 -2.14 7.66 -3.60
C HIS A 217 -1.95 8.44 -2.29
N LEU A 218 -2.03 7.76 -1.13
CA LEU A 218 -1.77 8.37 0.17
C LEU A 218 -0.35 8.96 0.23
N SER A 219 0.64 8.17 -0.18
CA SER A 219 2.05 8.55 -0.16
C SER A 219 2.33 9.78 -1.01
N LEU A 220 1.84 9.81 -2.25
CA LEU A 220 2.05 10.92 -3.17
C LEU A 220 1.37 12.22 -2.70
N ARG A 221 0.25 12.11 -2.00
CA ARG A 221 -0.39 13.26 -1.35
C ARG A 221 0.42 13.75 -0.15
N ALA A 222 0.95 12.82 0.67
CA ALA A 222 1.85 13.15 1.78
C ALA A 222 3.15 13.78 1.27
N GLY A 223 3.70 13.27 0.17
CA GLY A 223 4.95 13.73 -0.45
C GLY A 223 4.93 15.20 -0.92
N LYS A 224 3.74 15.83 -1.04
CA LYS A 224 3.63 17.28 -1.28
C LYS A 224 4.18 18.12 -0.12
N ARG A 225 4.27 17.55 1.09
CA ARG A 225 4.68 18.27 2.31
C ARG A 225 5.80 17.56 3.07
N TRP A 226 5.92 16.25 2.94
CA TRP A 226 6.78 15.41 3.75
C TRP A 226 7.74 14.60 2.89
N LYS A 227 8.94 14.36 3.38
CA LYS A 227 9.84 13.36 2.78
C LYS A 227 9.38 11.96 3.13
N LEU A 228 9.45 11.06 2.16
CA LEU A 228 9.20 9.64 2.35
C LEU A 228 10.49 8.87 2.09
N LEU A 229 10.82 7.94 2.98
CA LEU A 229 12.07 7.19 2.91
C LEU A 229 11.80 5.69 2.84
N GLN A 230 12.70 4.97 2.19
CA GLN A 230 12.84 3.51 2.36
C GLN A 230 14.08 3.25 3.21
N CYS A 231 13.91 2.46 4.29
CA CYS A 231 15.01 2.00 5.14
C CYS A 231 15.46 0.61 4.68
N GLY A 232 16.68 0.53 4.16
CA GLY A 232 17.27 -0.72 3.67
C GLY A 232 17.63 -1.70 4.79
N ASP A 233 17.86 -1.18 5.99
CA ASP A 233 18.27 -1.99 7.15
C ASP A 233 17.09 -2.58 7.94
N ALA A 234 15.89 -2.01 7.80
CA ALA A 234 14.68 -2.50 8.47
C ALA A 234 14.02 -3.61 7.63
N HIS A 235 14.30 -4.86 7.97
CA HIS A 235 13.91 -6.02 7.19
C HIS A 235 12.60 -6.66 7.68
N CYS A 236 11.81 -7.13 6.72
CA CYS A 236 10.65 -7.98 6.97
C CYS A 236 10.45 -8.98 5.83
N ILE A 237 9.61 -9.98 6.08
CA ILE A 237 9.12 -10.92 5.08
C ILE A 237 7.59 -10.83 4.99
N GLU A 238 7.05 -11.05 3.81
CA GLU A 238 5.62 -11.16 3.53
C GLU A 238 5.27 -12.62 3.27
N MET A 239 4.41 -13.23 4.12
CA MET A 239 4.08 -14.65 4.08
C MET A 239 3.17 -15.03 2.91
N HIS A 240 2.52 -14.02 2.31
CA HIS A 240 1.74 -14.18 1.09
C HIS A 240 0.52 -15.09 1.24
N SER A 241 -0.28 -14.87 2.28
CA SER A 241 -1.50 -15.63 2.50
C SER A 241 -2.40 -15.69 1.25
N PRO A 242 -2.88 -16.89 0.86
CA PRO A 242 -3.75 -17.04 -0.30
C PRO A 242 -5.17 -16.50 -0.07
N ASN A 243 -5.60 -16.42 1.20
CA ASN A 243 -6.96 -15.98 1.56
C ASN A 243 -7.16 -14.48 1.38
N GLY A 244 -8.40 -14.05 1.11
CA GLY A 244 -8.76 -12.63 1.00
C GLY A 244 -8.34 -11.93 -0.29
N ARG A 245 -7.88 -12.65 -1.31
CA ARG A 245 -7.50 -12.06 -2.61
C ARG A 245 -8.71 -11.83 -3.50
N GLU A 246 -8.69 -10.69 -4.18
CA GLU A 246 -9.75 -10.35 -5.13
C GLU A 246 -9.62 -11.13 -6.45
N ASP A 247 -10.77 -11.33 -7.11
CA ASP A 247 -10.84 -11.94 -8.44
C ASP A 247 -9.98 -11.19 -9.47
N ARG A 248 -9.29 -11.93 -10.33
CA ARG A 248 -8.36 -11.38 -11.34
C ARG A 248 -9.04 -10.42 -12.31
N ARG A 249 -10.31 -10.58 -12.60
CA ARG A 249 -11.07 -9.65 -13.44
C ARG A 249 -11.26 -8.29 -12.77
N LYS A 250 -11.54 -8.29 -11.46
CA LYS A 250 -11.63 -7.04 -10.69
C LYS A 250 -10.27 -6.37 -10.56
N ILE A 251 -9.19 -7.14 -10.33
CA ILE A 251 -7.83 -6.62 -10.30
C ILE A 251 -7.48 -5.98 -11.66
N GLY A 252 -7.77 -6.65 -12.78
CA GLY A 252 -7.56 -6.10 -14.11
C GLY A 252 -8.32 -4.79 -14.35
N TYR A 253 -9.57 -4.71 -13.90
CA TYR A 253 -10.36 -3.47 -13.94
C TYR A 253 -9.71 -2.35 -13.13
N LYS A 254 -9.36 -2.62 -11.88
CA LYS A 254 -8.70 -1.66 -10.97
C LYS A 254 -7.32 -1.22 -11.47
N SER A 255 -6.58 -2.10 -12.16
CA SER A 255 -5.28 -1.78 -12.77
C SER A 255 -5.35 -0.72 -13.89
N VAL A 256 -6.54 -0.32 -14.34
CA VAL A 256 -6.72 0.79 -15.26
C VAL A 256 -7.41 1.96 -14.56
N ILE A 257 -8.54 1.71 -13.90
CA ILE A 257 -9.35 2.76 -13.27
C ILE A 257 -8.59 3.46 -12.14
N ASN A 258 -7.97 2.70 -11.23
CA ASN A 258 -7.27 3.29 -10.08
C ASN A 258 -5.99 4.02 -10.54
N TYR A 259 -5.28 3.47 -11.54
CA TYR A 259 -4.12 4.16 -12.11
C TYR A 259 -4.52 5.48 -12.76
N TYR A 260 -5.61 5.50 -13.52
CA TYR A 260 -6.12 6.74 -14.11
C TYR A 260 -6.59 7.72 -13.04
N TYR A 261 -7.29 7.24 -12.02
CA TYR A 261 -7.76 8.05 -10.90
C TYR A 261 -6.60 8.71 -10.16
N VAL A 262 -5.62 7.93 -9.69
CA VAL A 262 -4.45 8.44 -8.99
C VAL A 262 -3.70 9.47 -9.83
N PHE A 263 -3.49 9.16 -11.11
CA PHE A 263 -2.78 10.05 -12.02
C PHE A 263 -3.52 11.38 -12.21
N SER A 264 -4.82 11.34 -12.47
CA SER A 264 -5.61 12.56 -12.70
C SER A 264 -5.82 13.39 -11.42
N ASP A 265 -5.97 12.74 -10.25
CA ASP A 265 -6.12 13.43 -8.96
C ASP A 265 -4.83 14.20 -8.57
N LEU A 266 -3.69 13.60 -8.83
CA LEU A 266 -2.39 14.20 -8.47
C LEU A 266 -1.89 15.26 -9.46
N ALA A 267 -2.07 15.02 -10.74
CA ALA A 267 -1.60 15.91 -11.81
C ALA A 267 -2.61 17.00 -12.18
N GLY A 268 -3.86 16.90 -11.70
CA GLY A 268 -4.96 17.74 -12.17
C GLY A 268 -5.36 17.40 -13.62
N PRO A 269 -5.81 18.36 -14.43
CA PRO A 269 -6.16 18.11 -15.83
C PRO A 269 -4.95 17.62 -16.61
N LEU A 270 -5.00 16.35 -17.05
CA LEU A 270 -3.92 15.73 -17.82
C LEU A 270 -3.74 16.40 -19.19
N SER A 271 -2.51 16.78 -19.52
CA SER A 271 -2.15 17.24 -20.85
C SER A 271 -2.38 16.14 -21.91
N ALA A 272 -2.52 16.52 -23.17
CA ALA A 272 -2.65 15.57 -24.28
C ALA A 272 -1.45 14.60 -24.36
N GLY A 273 -0.25 15.07 -24.04
CA GLY A 273 0.97 14.26 -23.97
C GLY A 273 0.92 13.20 -22.87
N GLN A 274 0.48 13.58 -21.65
CA GLN A 274 0.30 12.68 -20.53
C GLN A 274 -0.79 11.64 -20.82
N GLN A 275 -1.93 12.05 -21.36
CA GLN A 275 -2.98 11.12 -21.78
C GLN A 275 -2.47 10.11 -22.81
N PHE A 276 -1.76 10.57 -23.83
CA PHE A 276 -1.17 9.69 -24.84
C PHE A 276 -0.20 8.68 -24.22
N ARG A 277 0.70 9.11 -23.32
CA ARG A 277 1.66 8.22 -22.65
C ARG A 277 0.96 7.21 -21.76
N PHE A 278 -0.06 7.63 -20.98
CA PHE A 278 -0.88 6.73 -20.17
C PHE A 278 -1.53 5.65 -21.03
N TRP A 279 -2.24 6.03 -22.10
CA TRP A 279 -2.94 5.09 -22.96
C TRP A 279 -2.00 4.18 -23.74
N ARG A 280 -0.87 4.69 -24.19
CA ARG A 280 0.19 3.89 -24.83
C ARG A 280 0.72 2.81 -23.85
N PHE A 281 0.94 3.17 -22.59
CA PHE A 281 1.36 2.23 -21.56
C PHE A 281 0.27 1.18 -21.30
N GLN A 282 -0.98 1.57 -21.14
CA GLN A 282 -2.10 0.64 -20.93
C GLN A 282 -2.31 -0.30 -22.12
N ALA A 283 -2.17 0.19 -23.34
CA ALA A 283 -2.26 -0.62 -24.55
C ALA A 283 -1.14 -1.68 -24.61
N PHE A 284 0.09 -1.29 -24.26
CA PHE A 284 1.20 -2.24 -24.18
C PHE A 284 0.95 -3.34 -23.10
N GLU A 285 0.51 -2.96 -21.91
CA GLU A 285 0.22 -3.92 -20.84
C GLU A 285 -0.93 -4.86 -21.25
N LEU A 286 -1.97 -4.35 -21.88
CA LEU A 286 -3.07 -5.16 -22.39
C LEU A 286 -2.57 -6.18 -23.41
N LEU A 287 -1.77 -5.76 -24.39
CA LEU A 287 -1.18 -6.64 -25.41
C LEU A 287 -0.30 -7.72 -24.76
N ARG A 288 0.56 -7.32 -23.84
CA ARG A 288 1.47 -8.23 -23.13
C ARG A 288 0.72 -9.32 -22.35
N ILE A 289 -0.34 -8.94 -21.61
CA ILE A 289 -1.15 -9.88 -20.83
C ILE A 289 -1.96 -10.77 -21.78
N THR A 290 -2.50 -10.24 -22.89
CA THR A 290 -3.20 -11.02 -23.90
C THR A 290 -2.28 -12.08 -24.52
N MET A 291 -1.04 -11.72 -24.87
CA MET A 291 -0.06 -12.67 -25.37
C MET A 291 0.28 -13.74 -24.32
N SER A 292 0.38 -13.37 -23.04
CA SER A 292 0.58 -14.31 -21.93
C SER A 292 -0.61 -15.28 -21.81
N ALA A 293 -1.84 -14.76 -21.87
CA ALA A 293 -3.07 -15.56 -21.81
C ALA A 293 -3.12 -16.62 -22.91
N VAL A 294 -2.83 -16.21 -24.15
CA VAL A 294 -2.79 -17.14 -25.31
C VAL A 294 -1.69 -18.18 -25.14
N ARG A 295 -0.45 -17.75 -24.81
CA ARG A 295 0.71 -18.65 -24.71
C ARG A 295 0.61 -19.65 -23.56
N ARG A 296 0.15 -19.18 -22.38
CA ARG A 296 0.12 -19.97 -21.14
C ARG A 296 -1.21 -20.64 -20.90
N ARG A 297 -2.25 -20.31 -21.65
CA ARG A 297 -3.64 -20.79 -21.53
C ARG A 297 -4.19 -20.66 -20.09
N ARG A 298 -3.81 -19.60 -19.36
CA ARG A 298 -4.26 -19.35 -17.99
C ARG A 298 -5.55 -18.56 -17.97
N LEU A 299 -6.59 -19.10 -17.36
CA LEU A 299 -7.89 -18.43 -17.20
C LEU A 299 -7.78 -17.10 -16.44
N ASP A 300 -6.85 -17.00 -15.49
CA ASP A 300 -6.60 -15.78 -14.74
C ASP A 300 -6.10 -14.62 -15.62
N ASP A 301 -5.22 -14.90 -16.59
CA ASP A 301 -4.77 -13.89 -17.54
C ASP A 301 -5.94 -13.42 -18.43
N VAL A 302 -6.84 -14.33 -18.83
CA VAL A 302 -8.06 -13.99 -19.61
C VAL A 302 -9.01 -13.10 -18.78
N ARG A 303 -9.20 -13.44 -17.50
CA ARG A 303 -10.00 -12.61 -16.56
C ARG A 303 -9.40 -11.21 -16.39
N ASP A 304 -8.09 -11.10 -16.23
CA ASP A 304 -7.38 -9.80 -16.15
C ASP A 304 -7.62 -8.97 -17.42
N VAL A 305 -7.42 -9.55 -18.61
CA VAL A 305 -7.69 -8.90 -19.90
C VAL A 305 -9.13 -8.37 -19.98
N THR A 306 -10.11 -9.20 -19.63
CA THR A 306 -11.53 -8.80 -19.67
C THR A 306 -11.82 -7.64 -18.70
N GLY A 307 -11.21 -7.64 -17.52
CA GLY A 307 -11.29 -6.55 -16.56
C GLY A 307 -10.75 -5.24 -17.13
N ARG A 308 -9.55 -5.27 -17.71
CA ARG A 308 -8.92 -4.09 -18.34
C ARG A 308 -9.74 -3.53 -19.50
N LEU A 309 -10.22 -4.40 -20.40
CA LEU A 309 -11.05 -3.97 -21.52
C LEU A 309 -12.34 -3.28 -21.05
N ARG A 310 -13.00 -3.82 -20.01
CA ARG A 310 -14.17 -3.18 -19.39
C ARG A 310 -13.86 -1.79 -18.84
N ALA A 311 -12.72 -1.64 -18.17
CA ALA A 311 -12.26 -0.38 -17.60
C ALA A 311 -11.98 0.66 -18.71
N ILE A 312 -11.22 0.27 -19.74
CA ILE A 312 -10.90 1.12 -20.89
C ILE A 312 -12.18 1.60 -21.58
N GLY A 313 -13.10 0.68 -21.88
CA GLY A 313 -14.39 1.02 -22.50
C GLY A 313 -15.24 1.97 -21.64
N GLY A 314 -15.19 1.81 -20.30
CA GLY A 314 -15.85 2.71 -19.35
C GLY A 314 -15.27 4.13 -19.38
N LEU A 315 -13.94 4.25 -19.34
CA LEU A 315 -13.24 5.55 -19.39
C LEU A 315 -13.49 6.29 -20.72
N ILE A 316 -13.37 5.60 -21.87
CA ILE A 316 -13.60 6.20 -23.19
C ILE A 316 -15.03 6.75 -23.30
N ARG A 317 -16.05 5.99 -22.83
CA ARG A 317 -17.44 6.45 -22.86
C ARG A 317 -17.66 7.70 -22.00
N ARG A 318 -17.03 7.78 -20.83
CA ARG A 318 -17.14 8.91 -19.90
C ARG A 318 -16.46 10.16 -20.45
N THR A 319 -15.28 10.02 -21.05
CA THR A 319 -14.56 11.12 -21.71
C THR A 319 -15.41 11.72 -22.84
N ARG A 320 -16.09 10.88 -23.63
CA ARG A 320 -17.00 11.34 -24.69
C ARG A 320 -18.27 12.05 -24.20
N ARG A 321 -18.70 11.78 -22.96
CA ARG A 321 -19.91 12.41 -22.38
C ARG A 321 -19.63 13.71 -21.61
N ASN A 322 -18.39 14.19 -21.56
CA ASN A 322 -17.98 15.39 -20.80
C ASN A 322 -18.39 15.37 -19.31
N GLU A 323 -18.58 14.16 -18.73
CA GLU A 323 -18.97 14.01 -17.32
C GLU A 323 -17.75 14.07 -16.41
N ARG A 324 -17.55 15.22 -15.72
CA ARG A 324 -16.62 15.40 -14.60
C ARG A 324 -16.92 14.49 -13.39
N THR A 325 -17.88 13.59 -13.48
CA THR A 325 -18.40 12.75 -12.39
C THR A 325 -17.79 11.35 -12.37
N LEU A 326 -16.50 11.21 -12.68
CA LEU A 326 -15.79 9.91 -12.62
C LEU A 326 -15.74 9.31 -11.20
N VAL A 327 -15.97 10.13 -10.18
CA VAL A 327 -15.74 9.77 -8.79
C VAL A 327 -16.98 9.19 -8.10
N ILE A 328 -18.19 9.52 -8.54
CA ILE A 328 -19.41 9.20 -7.79
C ILE A 328 -19.92 7.77 -8.05
N ASN A 329 -19.68 7.17 -9.20
CA ASN A 329 -20.22 5.86 -9.57
C ASN A 329 -19.27 4.66 -9.40
N ALA A 330 -18.16 4.82 -8.71
CA ALA A 330 -17.37 3.66 -8.23
C ALA A 330 -17.94 3.09 -6.92
N LYS A 331 -19.00 3.69 -6.38
CA LYS A 331 -19.67 3.28 -5.14
C LYS A 331 -20.84 2.30 -5.34
N SER A 332 -21.21 1.98 -6.57
CA SER A 332 -22.23 0.96 -6.87
C SER A 332 -21.62 -0.40 -7.27
#